data_d618ae990fbe9cf2a90f31aef4bb9cd6
#
_entry.id   d618ae990fbe9cf2a90f31aef4bb9cd6
#
_cell.length_a   1.000
_cell.length_b   1.000
_cell.length_c   1.000
_cell.angle_alpha   90.00
_cell.angle_beta   90.00
_cell.angle_gamma   90.00
#
_symmetry.space_group_name_H-M   'P 1'
#
loop_
_entity.id
_entity.type
_entity.pdbx_description
1 polymer ?
#
loop_
_entity_poly.entity_id
_entity_poly.type
_entity_poly.pdbx_seq_one_letter_code
_entity_poly.pdbx_strand_id
1 'polypeptide(L)'
;MLRWSRRIGLTLGALAFAAAQASAQAVLSPEQMRDLAGQAVLQGQAGLAYDLTGALIERDETDLDAHLIRSRAARNLGRNDEALTHARRAWALAEGENARYAAALAMAQALSSSGRRTAAQLWLRRAVQIAPDDGLKARAAEDFRYVRRQNPWSTALRFSIAPSSNINNGSRNETSELFGLPFEFALEGEARALSGVEISTGLSTRYRLVNSERKRTDLLFGASHRTYVLSDEAKDIAPDAEGSDFATSSVFIGLQEDYALPGGRSRLGWDARLGHTWYGGEPLLSYTRLGTNYRRATGPNGMLSFSVSREGQSGEGTRDDATIWSAHLGYGMSLASGNTVTVSTSFIQSESDADYLDYTQRAISARYGLAKPIGPAQLEFGLSLSEKIHDRANLTTDGRDERSLQATVTAALPEMDFYGFIPTVTLNAERTHANIDLYETENFGIQLGIRSAF
;
A
#
# COMPACT_ATOMS: atom_id res chain seq x y z
N MET A 1 -21.50 20.52 103.82
CA MET A 1 -21.95 21.94 103.92
C MET A 1 -22.66 22.34 102.60
N LEU A 2 -23.95 22.46 102.76
CA LEU A 2 -24.82 23.60 102.34
C LEU A 2 -24.75 23.90 100.90
N ARG A 3 -25.82 23.69 100.24
CA ARG A 3 -27.13 24.32 100.05
C ARG A 3 -27.14 24.89 98.63
N TRP A 4 -28.08 24.77 97.84
CA TRP A 4 -29.51 25.03 97.61
C TRP A 4 -29.76 25.26 96.09
N SER A 5 -30.57 24.44 95.49
CA SER A 5 -31.91 24.71 94.93
C SER A 5 -32.11 25.94 94.08
N ARG A 6 -32.57 25.81 92.84
CA ARG A 6 -33.92 26.19 92.44
C ARG A 6 -34.30 25.73 91.03
N ARG A 7 -35.46 25.17 91.00
CA ARG A 7 -36.21 24.85 89.74
C ARG A 7 -36.66 26.21 89.11
N ILE A 8 -36.53 26.28 87.81
CA ILE A 8 -37.48 27.03 86.95
C ILE A 8 -37.61 26.21 85.69
N GLY A 9 -38.82 25.68 85.50
CA GLY A 9 -39.23 25.11 84.25
C GLY A 9 -39.53 26.21 83.22
N LEU A 10 -39.13 25.97 82.06
CA LEU A 10 -39.64 26.67 80.89
C LEU A 10 -39.76 25.72 79.76
N THR A 11 -41.00 25.34 79.52
CA THR A 11 -41.50 24.75 78.30
C THR A 11 -41.22 25.67 77.14
N LEU A 12 -40.33 25.27 76.23
CA LEU A 12 -40.19 25.88 74.91
C LEU A 12 -40.29 24.80 73.86
N GLY A 13 -41.25 25.06 73.05
CA GLY A 13 -41.78 24.20 72.03
C GLY A 13 -40.72 23.62 71.04
N ALA A 14 -40.84 22.36 70.81
CA ALA A 14 -40.25 21.67 69.68
C ALA A 14 -40.79 22.28 68.37
N LEU A 15 -40.11 23.31 67.86
CA LEU A 15 -40.22 23.69 66.48
C LEU A 15 -39.38 22.70 65.68
N ALA A 16 -40.00 21.62 65.27
CA ALA A 16 -39.50 20.75 64.23
C ALA A 16 -39.44 21.59 62.95
N PHE A 17 -38.26 22.17 62.70
CA PHE A 17 -37.90 22.63 61.36
C PHE A 17 -37.65 21.37 60.58
N ALA A 18 -38.73 20.82 59.94
CA ALA A 18 -38.65 19.98 58.81
C ALA A 18 -38.07 20.82 57.68
N ALA A 19 -36.73 20.88 57.59
CA ALA A 19 -36.07 21.31 56.37
C ALA A 19 -36.42 20.25 55.33
N ALA A 20 -37.54 20.48 54.65
CA ALA A 20 -37.76 19.82 53.37
C ALA A 20 -36.59 20.22 52.49
N GLN A 21 -35.61 19.36 52.43
CA GLN A 21 -34.67 19.40 51.31
C GLN A 21 -35.49 19.14 50.07
N ALA A 22 -36.00 20.19 49.48
CA ALA A 22 -36.40 20.18 48.11
C ALA A 22 -35.11 19.89 47.34
N SER A 23 -34.88 18.61 47.07
CA SER A 23 -33.98 18.23 46.02
C SER A 23 -34.49 18.91 44.76
N ALA A 24 -33.99 20.13 44.50
CA ALA A 24 -34.21 20.77 43.23
C ALA A 24 -33.59 19.82 42.23
N GLN A 25 -34.40 18.97 41.62
CA GLN A 25 -34.01 18.25 40.44
C GLN A 25 -33.59 19.30 39.44
N ALA A 26 -32.27 19.48 39.30
CA ALA A 26 -31.74 20.38 38.29
C ALA A 26 -32.19 19.87 36.94
N VAL A 27 -33.26 20.47 36.39
CA VAL A 27 -33.73 20.17 35.05
C VAL A 27 -32.70 20.77 34.09
N LEU A 28 -31.78 19.95 33.63
CA LEU A 28 -30.79 20.36 32.64
C LEU A 28 -31.47 20.60 31.29
N SER A 29 -31.11 21.67 30.61
CA SER A 29 -31.48 21.83 29.20
C SER A 29 -30.76 20.79 28.34
N PRO A 30 -31.28 20.48 27.15
CA PRO A 30 -30.61 19.52 26.23
C PRO A 30 -29.18 19.94 25.90
N GLU A 31 -28.89 21.21 25.80
CA GLU A 31 -27.55 21.73 25.56
C GLU A 31 -26.62 21.48 26.76
N GLN A 32 -27.10 21.81 27.97
CA GLN A 32 -26.36 21.51 29.21
C GLN A 32 -26.13 19.99 29.39
N MET A 33 -27.08 19.14 28.99
CA MET A 33 -26.89 17.71 29.03
C MET A 33 -25.85 17.21 28.02
N ARG A 34 -25.79 17.77 26.81
CA ARG A 34 -24.73 17.46 25.82
C ARG A 34 -23.34 17.87 26.34
N ASP A 35 -23.25 19.11 26.89
CA ASP A 35 -21.99 19.61 27.46
C ASP A 35 -21.50 18.73 28.60
N LEU A 36 -22.39 18.37 29.53
CA LEU A 36 -22.09 17.50 30.66
C LEU A 36 -21.67 16.09 30.17
N ALA A 37 -22.38 15.53 29.19
CA ALA A 37 -22.03 14.24 28.63
C ALA A 37 -20.67 14.26 27.92
N GLY A 38 -20.38 15.34 27.18
CA GLY A 38 -19.07 15.59 26.57
C GLY A 38 -17.93 15.64 27.57
N GLN A 39 -18.11 16.42 28.66
CA GLN A 39 -17.16 16.50 29.76
C GLN A 39 -16.97 15.17 30.48
N ALA A 40 -18.06 14.43 30.73
CA ALA A 40 -18.02 13.12 31.37
C ALA A 40 -17.17 12.12 30.55
N VAL A 41 -17.29 12.13 29.24
CA VAL A 41 -16.42 11.30 28.35
C VAL A 41 -14.95 11.70 28.50
N LEU A 42 -14.63 12.98 28.54
CA LEU A 42 -13.24 13.47 28.69
C LEU A 42 -12.64 13.09 30.04
N GLN A 43 -13.48 13.07 31.11
CA GLN A 43 -13.08 12.69 32.47
C GLN A 43 -13.08 11.16 32.72
N GLY A 44 -13.37 10.35 31.70
CA GLY A 44 -13.41 8.90 31.82
C GLY A 44 -14.70 8.34 32.44
N GLN A 45 -15.71 9.20 32.68
CA GLN A 45 -17.02 8.83 33.25
C GLN A 45 -17.96 8.34 32.11
N ALA A 46 -17.55 7.30 31.41
CA ALA A 46 -18.24 6.83 30.21
C ALA A 46 -19.69 6.35 30.49
N GLY A 47 -19.96 5.79 31.67
CA GLY A 47 -21.31 5.39 32.09
C GLY A 47 -22.27 6.58 32.15
N LEU A 48 -21.86 7.66 32.86
CA LEU A 48 -22.66 8.88 32.97
C LEU A 48 -22.95 9.48 31.58
N ALA A 49 -21.92 9.59 30.74
CA ALA A 49 -22.09 10.10 29.36
C ALA A 49 -23.06 9.22 28.54
N TYR A 50 -22.98 7.92 28.73
CA TYR A 50 -23.86 6.95 28.07
C TYR A 50 -25.33 7.15 28.48
N ASP A 51 -25.62 7.31 29.78
CA ASP A 51 -26.97 7.49 30.29
C ASP A 51 -27.56 8.86 29.87
N LEU A 52 -26.80 9.95 30.00
CA LEU A 52 -27.23 11.28 29.58
C LEU A 52 -27.56 11.33 28.08
N THR A 53 -26.71 10.74 27.25
CA THR A 53 -26.96 10.70 25.80
C THR A 53 -28.12 9.78 25.43
N GLY A 54 -28.42 8.74 26.24
CA GLY A 54 -29.63 7.93 26.10
C GLY A 54 -30.89 8.77 26.21
N ALA A 55 -31.03 9.56 27.28
CA ALA A 55 -32.16 10.44 27.48
C ALA A 55 -32.28 11.52 26.38
N LEU A 56 -31.14 12.04 25.86
CA LEU A 56 -31.16 12.97 24.75
C LEU A 56 -31.71 12.33 23.46
N ILE A 57 -31.28 11.12 23.14
CA ILE A 57 -31.71 10.38 21.93
C ILE A 57 -33.17 9.92 22.04
N GLU A 58 -33.61 9.50 23.22
CA GLU A 58 -35.04 9.20 23.47
C GLU A 58 -35.93 10.41 23.23
N ARG A 59 -35.46 11.62 23.55
CA ARG A 59 -36.18 12.87 23.30
C ARG A 59 -36.11 13.28 21.83
N ASP A 60 -34.96 13.13 21.18
CA ASP A 60 -34.71 13.53 19.80
C ASP A 60 -33.72 12.55 19.14
N GLU A 61 -34.25 11.65 18.32
CA GLU A 61 -33.47 10.66 17.58
C GLU A 61 -32.58 11.27 16.48
N THR A 62 -32.73 12.56 16.21
CA THR A 62 -31.93 13.31 15.23
C THR A 62 -30.82 14.14 15.86
N ASP A 63 -30.63 14.04 17.18
CA ASP A 63 -29.56 14.74 17.91
C ASP A 63 -28.18 14.15 17.51
N LEU A 64 -27.52 14.78 16.54
CA LEU A 64 -26.22 14.38 16.02
C LEU A 64 -25.16 14.29 17.12
N ASP A 65 -25.08 15.33 18.00
CA ASP A 65 -24.06 15.40 19.04
C ASP A 65 -24.25 14.32 20.10
N ALA A 66 -25.52 14.04 20.46
CA ALA A 66 -25.84 12.95 21.36
C ALA A 66 -25.38 11.59 20.77
N HIS A 67 -25.58 11.35 19.49
CA HIS A 67 -25.09 10.14 18.82
C HIS A 67 -23.54 10.06 18.77
N LEU A 68 -22.85 11.15 18.51
CA LEU A 68 -21.37 11.20 18.51
C LEU A 68 -20.82 10.90 19.92
N ILE A 69 -21.36 11.56 20.95
CA ILE A 69 -20.92 11.35 22.33
C ILE A 69 -21.24 9.94 22.80
N ARG A 70 -22.45 9.41 22.48
CA ARG A 70 -22.86 8.05 22.84
C ARG A 70 -21.98 6.98 22.16
N SER A 71 -21.64 7.18 20.90
CA SER A 71 -20.68 6.30 20.21
C SER A 71 -19.36 6.22 20.96
N ARG A 72 -18.82 7.37 21.39
CA ARG A 72 -17.57 7.42 22.15
C ARG A 72 -17.72 6.80 23.55
N ALA A 73 -18.80 7.07 24.26
CA ALA A 73 -19.08 6.51 25.57
C ALA A 73 -19.26 4.97 25.50
N ALA A 74 -20.04 4.46 24.55
CA ALA A 74 -20.23 3.02 24.32
C ALA A 74 -18.89 2.33 24.03
N ARG A 75 -18.03 2.92 23.19
CA ARG A 75 -16.69 2.41 22.92
C ARG A 75 -15.83 2.34 24.20
N ASN A 76 -15.83 3.38 25.03
CA ASN A 76 -15.07 3.40 26.27
C ASN A 76 -15.58 2.36 27.29
N LEU A 77 -16.86 1.96 27.20
CA LEU A 77 -17.49 0.87 27.97
C LEU A 77 -17.27 -0.52 27.32
N GLY A 78 -16.56 -0.62 26.18
CA GLY A 78 -16.36 -1.88 25.47
C GLY A 78 -17.58 -2.36 24.64
N ARG A 79 -18.64 -1.55 24.55
CA ARG A 79 -19.88 -1.84 23.78
C ARG A 79 -19.71 -1.47 22.32
N ASN A 80 -18.80 -2.17 21.63
CA ASN A 80 -18.32 -1.78 20.30
C ASN A 80 -19.43 -1.79 19.22
N ASP A 81 -20.40 -2.71 19.28
CA ASP A 81 -21.50 -2.78 18.30
C ASP A 81 -22.46 -1.60 18.44
N GLU A 82 -22.76 -1.20 19.69
CA GLU A 82 -23.56 -0.01 19.97
C GLU A 82 -22.82 1.25 19.53
N ALA A 83 -21.50 1.34 19.82
CA ALA A 83 -20.68 2.44 19.34
C ALA A 83 -20.76 2.59 17.82
N LEU A 84 -20.67 1.48 17.08
CA LEU A 84 -20.80 1.48 15.63
C LEU A 84 -22.20 1.87 15.14
N THR A 85 -23.24 1.44 15.84
CA THR A 85 -24.64 1.81 15.53
C THR A 85 -24.84 3.32 15.62
N HIS A 86 -24.39 3.92 16.74
CA HIS A 86 -24.52 5.37 16.94
C HIS A 86 -23.60 6.17 16.02
N ALA A 87 -22.39 5.68 15.69
CA ALA A 87 -21.54 6.31 14.69
C ALA A 87 -22.16 6.31 13.28
N ARG A 88 -22.86 5.22 12.88
CA ARG A 88 -23.59 5.17 11.61
C ARG A 88 -24.76 6.16 11.59
N ARG A 89 -25.49 6.26 12.70
CA ARG A 89 -26.59 7.22 12.81
C ARG A 89 -26.08 8.65 12.72
N ALA A 90 -24.98 8.96 13.45
CA ALA A 90 -24.32 10.26 13.34
C ALA A 90 -23.87 10.57 11.90
N TRP A 91 -23.30 9.60 11.18
CA TRP A 91 -22.95 9.78 9.77
C TRP A 91 -24.17 10.08 8.88
N ALA A 92 -25.28 9.41 9.11
CA ALA A 92 -26.53 9.63 8.35
C ALA A 92 -27.15 11.01 8.61
N LEU A 93 -26.94 11.56 9.82
CA LEU A 93 -27.47 12.86 10.24
C LEU A 93 -26.52 14.02 9.93
N ALA A 94 -25.24 13.71 9.64
CA ALA A 94 -24.20 14.74 9.51
C ALA A 94 -24.40 15.58 8.23
N GLU A 95 -24.55 16.89 8.43
CA GLU A 95 -24.61 17.90 7.37
C GLU A 95 -23.43 18.87 7.51
N GLY A 96 -22.83 19.26 6.40
CA GLY A 96 -21.66 20.12 6.35
C GLY A 96 -20.35 19.42 6.74
N GLU A 97 -19.22 20.07 6.50
CA GLU A 97 -17.88 19.48 6.59
C GLU A 97 -17.49 19.08 8.00
N ASN A 98 -17.73 19.96 9.00
CA ASN A 98 -17.38 19.70 10.40
C ASN A 98 -18.10 18.48 10.96
N ALA A 99 -19.41 18.40 10.75
CA ALA A 99 -20.25 17.29 11.23
C ALA A 99 -19.87 15.96 10.54
N ARG A 100 -19.67 15.99 9.23
CA ARG A 100 -19.21 14.81 8.46
C ARG A 100 -17.82 14.35 8.88
N TYR A 101 -16.90 15.28 9.14
CA TYR A 101 -15.58 14.95 9.67
C TYR A 101 -15.67 14.24 11.03
N ALA A 102 -16.43 14.82 11.98
CA ALA A 102 -16.63 14.23 13.30
C ALA A 102 -17.26 12.83 13.22
N ALA A 103 -18.28 12.67 12.38
CA ALA A 103 -18.96 11.37 12.17
C ALA A 103 -18.04 10.34 11.50
N ALA A 104 -17.22 10.74 10.52
CA ALA A 104 -16.23 9.86 9.91
C ALA A 104 -15.18 9.38 10.92
N LEU A 105 -14.72 10.25 11.81
CA LEU A 105 -13.83 9.87 12.92
C LEU A 105 -14.51 8.90 13.90
N ALA A 106 -15.77 9.17 14.28
CA ALA A 106 -16.53 8.27 15.15
C ALA A 106 -16.68 6.87 14.53
N MET A 107 -16.99 6.79 13.24
CA MET A 107 -17.01 5.54 12.47
C MET A 107 -15.67 4.82 12.50
N ALA A 108 -14.58 5.52 12.23
CA ALA A 108 -13.23 4.96 12.24
C ALA A 108 -12.85 4.42 13.61
N GLN A 109 -13.13 5.18 14.66
CA GLN A 109 -12.81 4.81 16.04
C GLN A 109 -13.62 3.59 16.50
N ALA A 110 -14.93 3.55 16.21
CA ALA A 110 -15.78 2.41 16.55
C ALA A 110 -15.34 1.13 15.82
N LEU A 111 -15.02 1.24 14.52
CA LEU A 111 -14.50 0.13 13.72
C LEU A 111 -13.14 -0.35 14.20
N SER A 112 -12.24 0.57 14.58
CA SER A 112 -10.92 0.20 15.11
C SER A 112 -11.03 -0.55 16.43
N SER A 113 -11.91 -0.10 17.35
CA SER A 113 -12.15 -0.75 18.63
C SER A 113 -12.81 -2.13 18.50
N SER A 114 -13.65 -2.33 17.48
CA SER A 114 -14.22 -3.64 17.15
C SER A 114 -13.26 -4.57 16.36
N GLY A 115 -11.98 -4.19 16.21
CA GLY A 115 -10.98 -4.99 15.48
C GLY A 115 -11.06 -4.88 13.95
N ARG A 116 -12.03 -4.16 13.40
CA ARG A 116 -12.25 -3.98 11.95
C ARG A 116 -11.35 -2.89 11.36
N ARG A 117 -10.03 -3.04 11.57
CA ARG A 117 -9.04 -2.00 11.30
C ARG A 117 -8.91 -1.59 9.84
N THR A 118 -9.13 -2.53 8.90
CA THR A 118 -9.13 -2.18 7.46
C THR A 118 -10.28 -1.23 7.11
N ALA A 119 -11.47 -1.50 7.63
CA ALA A 119 -12.62 -0.61 7.43
C ALA A 119 -12.40 0.75 8.14
N ALA A 120 -11.78 0.75 9.33
CA ALA A 120 -11.40 1.97 10.03
C ALA A 120 -10.45 2.85 9.20
N GLN A 121 -9.47 2.24 8.50
CA GLN A 121 -8.56 2.98 7.61
C GLN A 121 -9.31 3.65 6.45
N LEU A 122 -10.32 3.00 5.87
CA LEU A 122 -11.13 3.61 4.81
C LEU A 122 -11.92 4.84 5.31
N TRP A 123 -12.44 4.77 6.54
CA TRP A 123 -13.12 5.90 7.16
C TRP A 123 -12.15 7.03 7.53
N LEU A 124 -10.92 6.71 7.94
CA LEU A 124 -9.87 7.71 8.18
C LEU A 124 -9.43 8.41 6.89
N ARG A 125 -9.33 7.68 5.76
CA ARG A 125 -9.11 8.29 4.45
C ARG A 125 -10.23 9.27 4.08
N ARG A 126 -11.49 8.88 4.36
CA ARG A 126 -12.63 9.78 4.17
C ARG A 126 -12.52 11.02 5.07
N ALA A 127 -12.16 10.86 6.36
CA ALA A 127 -11.96 11.99 7.26
C ALA A 127 -10.85 12.93 6.77
N VAL A 128 -9.72 12.40 6.28
CA VAL A 128 -8.65 13.21 5.64
C VAL A 128 -9.18 14.03 4.46
N GLN A 129 -10.02 13.42 3.62
CA GLN A 129 -10.55 14.08 2.41
C GLN A 129 -11.52 15.23 2.73
N ILE A 130 -12.36 15.06 3.77
CA ILE A 130 -13.40 16.02 4.13
C ILE A 130 -13.00 16.90 5.33
N ALA A 131 -11.74 16.88 5.73
CA ALA A 131 -11.24 17.68 6.84
C ALA A 131 -11.40 19.19 6.54
N PRO A 132 -12.01 19.97 7.46
CA PRO A 132 -12.27 21.40 7.26
C PRO A 132 -11.00 22.26 7.16
N ASP A 133 -9.90 21.78 7.76
CA ASP A 133 -8.61 22.48 7.79
C ASP A 133 -7.43 21.51 7.77
N ASP A 134 -6.22 22.04 7.52
CA ASP A 134 -4.99 21.26 7.42
C ASP A 134 -4.59 20.61 8.76
N GLY A 135 -4.93 21.21 9.89
CA GLY A 135 -4.65 20.66 11.22
C GLY A 135 -5.47 19.39 11.48
N LEU A 136 -6.77 19.42 11.19
CA LEU A 136 -7.67 18.27 11.28
C LEU A 136 -7.31 17.20 10.24
N LYS A 137 -6.91 17.60 9.03
CA LYS A 137 -6.40 16.72 7.99
C LYS A 137 -5.15 15.96 8.47
N ALA A 138 -4.18 16.65 9.04
CA ALA A 138 -2.96 16.07 9.57
C ALA A 138 -3.24 15.08 10.71
N ARG A 139 -4.19 15.42 11.60
CA ARG A 139 -4.61 14.57 12.71
C ARG A 139 -5.28 13.27 12.22
N ALA A 140 -6.20 13.36 11.28
CA ALA A 140 -6.84 12.17 10.69
C ALA A 140 -5.82 11.27 9.97
N ALA A 141 -4.81 11.85 9.30
CA ALA A 141 -3.72 11.12 8.67
C ALA A 141 -2.79 10.45 9.72
N GLU A 142 -2.60 11.05 10.89
CA GLU A 142 -1.87 10.44 12.00
C GLU A 142 -2.63 9.25 12.60
N ASP A 143 -3.93 9.41 12.83
CA ASP A 143 -4.82 8.32 13.26
C ASP A 143 -4.82 7.16 12.26
N PHE A 144 -4.83 7.47 10.95
CA PHE A 144 -4.69 6.46 9.91
C PHE A 144 -3.38 5.67 10.05
N ARG A 145 -2.25 6.37 10.21
CA ARG A 145 -0.93 5.73 10.39
C ARG A 145 -0.90 4.87 11.67
N TYR A 146 -1.53 5.34 12.74
CA TYR A 146 -1.66 4.56 13.97
C TYR A 146 -2.45 3.26 13.74
N VAL A 147 -3.67 3.34 13.20
CA VAL A 147 -4.51 2.17 12.91
C VAL A 147 -3.83 1.22 11.92
N ARG A 148 -3.14 1.74 10.90
CA ARG A 148 -2.37 0.97 9.94
C ARG A 148 -1.26 0.14 10.60
N ARG A 149 -0.54 0.70 11.58
CA ARG A 149 0.49 -0.05 12.33
C ARG A 149 -0.08 -1.21 13.14
N GLN A 150 -1.31 -1.05 13.63
CA GLN A 150 -2.02 -2.06 14.43
C GLN A 150 -2.78 -3.08 13.57
N ASN A 151 -3.00 -2.79 12.30
CA ASN A 151 -3.73 -3.67 11.41
C ASN A 151 -2.85 -4.86 10.97
N PRO A 152 -3.26 -6.12 11.21
CA PRO A 152 -2.53 -7.27 10.68
C PRO A 152 -2.58 -7.33 9.15
N TRP A 153 -3.66 -6.83 8.52
CA TRP A 153 -3.79 -6.76 7.08
C TRP A 153 -3.10 -5.53 6.50
N SER A 154 -2.33 -5.72 5.44
CA SER A 154 -1.75 -4.64 4.64
C SER A 154 -1.89 -5.00 3.17
N THR A 155 -2.80 -4.33 2.49
CA THR A 155 -3.10 -4.56 1.07
C THR A 155 -2.66 -3.36 0.25
N ALA A 156 -1.97 -3.63 -0.85
CA ALA A 156 -1.64 -2.67 -1.89
C ALA A 156 -2.32 -3.08 -3.20
N LEU A 157 -3.05 -2.16 -3.78
CA LEU A 157 -3.59 -2.27 -5.13
C LEU A 157 -2.72 -1.45 -6.06
N ARG A 158 -2.45 -1.97 -7.23
CA ARG A 158 -1.77 -1.27 -8.32
C ARG A 158 -2.68 -1.31 -9.53
N PHE A 159 -2.74 -0.20 -10.20
CA PHE A 159 -3.42 -0.08 -11.48
C PHE A 159 -2.60 0.87 -12.34
N SER A 160 -2.36 0.51 -13.59
CA SER A 160 -1.75 1.40 -14.55
C SER A 160 -2.29 1.16 -15.95
N ILE A 161 -2.29 2.24 -16.73
CA ILE A 161 -2.53 2.26 -18.16
C ILE A 161 -1.31 2.94 -18.78
N ALA A 162 -0.70 2.29 -19.76
CA ALA A 162 0.53 2.75 -20.38
C ALA A 162 0.51 2.53 -21.90
N PRO A 163 0.35 3.57 -22.72
CA PRO A 163 0.75 3.48 -24.13
C PRO A 163 2.22 3.06 -24.23
N SER A 164 2.50 2.09 -25.07
CA SER A 164 3.81 1.50 -25.30
C SER A 164 4.07 1.30 -26.77
N SER A 165 5.27 1.59 -27.21
CA SER A 165 5.70 1.37 -28.60
C SER A 165 6.09 -0.09 -28.88
N ASN A 166 6.24 -0.91 -27.81
CA ASN A 166 6.63 -2.32 -27.94
C ASN A 166 6.02 -3.11 -26.78
N ILE A 167 4.87 -3.75 -27.01
CA ILE A 167 4.15 -4.52 -25.99
C ILE A 167 4.57 -5.99 -25.94
N ASN A 168 5.07 -6.53 -27.07
CA ASN A 168 5.44 -7.93 -27.21
C ASN A 168 6.94 -8.18 -27.08
N ASN A 169 7.72 -7.13 -26.81
CA ASN A 169 9.18 -7.15 -26.77
C ASN A 169 9.83 -7.67 -28.07
N GLY A 170 9.15 -7.39 -29.19
CA GLY A 170 9.63 -7.75 -30.53
C GLY A 170 10.77 -6.84 -31.01
N SER A 171 11.43 -7.23 -32.11
CA SER A 171 12.53 -6.50 -32.69
C SER A 171 12.08 -5.12 -33.19
N ARG A 172 12.94 -4.12 -32.99
CA ARG A 172 12.80 -2.81 -33.63
C ARG A 172 13.19 -2.79 -35.10
N ASN A 173 13.94 -3.82 -35.53
CA ASN A 173 14.43 -3.97 -36.90
C ASN A 173 13.40 -4.69 -37.76
N GLU A 174 13.41 -4.43 -39.06
CA GLU A 174 12.54 -5.10 -40.04
C GLU A 174 13.20 -6.34 -40.63
N THR A 175 14.51 -6.44 -40.48
CA THR A 175 15.32 -7.57 -40.94
C THR A 175 16.29 -8.01 -39.87
N SER A 176 16.80 -9.25 -39.98
CA SER A 176 17.87 -9.75 -39.09
C SER A 176 18.74 -10.75 -39.84
N GLU A 177 20.06 -10.70 -39.60
CA GLU A 177 20.95 -11.78 -39.95
C GLU A 177 20.78 -12.94 -38.97
N LEU A 178 20.47 -14.14 -39.47
CA LEU A 178 20.22 -15.31 -38.66
C LEU A 178 21.10 -16.47 -39.13
N PHE A 179 21.43 -17.37 -38.22
CA PHE A 179 22.19 -18.61 -38.47
C PHE A 179 23.62 -18.38 -39.03
N GLY A 180 24.19 -17.17 -38.84
CA GLY A 180 25.50 -16.79 -39.40
C GLY A 180 25.52 -16.77 -40.92
N LEU A 181 24.39 -16.64 -41.58
CA LEU A 181 24.26 -16.55 -43.02
C LEU A 181 24.45 -15.09 -43.48
N PRO A 182 25.11 -14.85 -44.64
CA PRO A 182 25.44 -13.50 -45.09
C PRO A 182 24.26 -12.83 -45.86
N PHE A 183 23.04 -13.01 -45.43
CA PHE A 183 21.82 -12.37 -45.97
C PHE A 183 20.80 -12.12 -44.88
N GLU A 184 20.01 -11.09 -45.07
CA GLU A 184 18.97 -10.65 -44.16
C GLU A 184 17.68 -11.42 -44.35
N PHE A 185 17.06 -11.81 -43.24
CA PHE A 185 15.72 -12.39 -43.22
C PHE A 185 14.74 -11.28 -42.83
N ALA A 186 13.63 -11.11 -43.54
CA ALA A 186 12.56 -10.24 -43.15
C ALA A 186 11.89 -10.73 -41.87
N LEU A 187 11.70 -9.82 -40.92
CA LEU A 187 10.95 -10.08 -39.69
C LEU A 187 9.50 -9.68 -39.91
N GLU A 188 8.58 -10.59 -39.71
CA GLU A 188 7.16 -10.40 -39.91
C GLU A 188 6.36 -10.71 -38.65
N GLY A 189 5.15 -10.16 -38.57
CA GLY A 189 4.21 -10.43 -37.49
C GLY A 189 4.77 -10.11 -36.11
N GLU A 190 4.64 -11.04 -35.18
CA GLU A 190 5.03 -10.88 -33.77
C GLU A 190 6.55 -10.82 -33.51
N ALA A 191 7.38 -11.14 -34.50
CA ALA A 191 8.82 -10.94 -34.39
C ALA A 191 9.20 -9.43 -34.37
N ARG A 192 8.33 -8.56 -34.89
CA ARG A 192 8.48 -7.10 -34.88
C ARG A 192 7.85 -6.49 -33.63
N ALA A 193 8.33 -5.31 -33.25
CA ALA A 193 7.73 -4.54 -32.17
C ALA A 193 6.28 -4.15 -32.50
N LEU A 194 5.36 -4.52 -31.65
CA LEU A 194 3.94 -4.16 -31.76
C LEU A 194 3.62 -3.05 -30.77
N SER A 195 3.02 -1.97 -31.26
CA SER A 195 2.59 -0.86 -30.42
C SER A 195 1.18 -1.09 -29.87
N GLY A 196 0.87 -0.46 -28.73
CA GLY A 196 -0.44 -0.61 -28.13
C GLY A 196 -0.58 0.06 -26.78
N VAL A 197 -1.61 -0.31 -26.03
CA VAL A 197 -1.86 0.15 -24.67
C VAL A 197 -1.79 -1.02 -23.71
N GLU A 198 -0.85 -0.98 -22.79
CA GLU A 198 -0.78 -1.89 -21.65
C GLU A 198 -1.80 -1.49 -20.59
N ILE A 199 -2.54 -2.46 -20.08
CA ILE A 199 -3.41 -2.32 -18.89
C ILE A 199 -2.92 -3.32 -17.87
N SER A 200 -2.45 -2.83 -16.72
CA SER A 200 -1.98 -3.72 -15.66
C SER A 200 -2.70 -3.47 -14.34
N THR A 201 -2.98 -4.58 -13.65
CA THR A 201 -3.59 -4.61 -12.33
C THR A 201 -2.79 -5.51 -11.42
N GLY A 202 -2.72 -5.15 -10.14
CA GLY A 202 -2.01 -5.97 -9.16
C GLY A 202 -2.59 -5.82 -7.77
N LEU A 203 -2.70 -6.95 -7.08
CA LEU A 203 -3.05 -7.06 -5.67
C LEU A 203 -1.86 -7.66 -4.93
N SER A 204 -1.40 -7.00 -3.89
CA SER A 204 -0.41 -7.55 -2.96
C SER A 204 -0.94 -7.40 -1.55
N THR A 205 -1.15 -8.50 -0.87
CA THR A 205 -1.70 -8.54 0.49
C THR A 205 -0.78 -9.30 1.42
N ARG A 206 -0.64 -8.75 2.62
CA ARG A 206 0.12 -9.33 3.71
C ARG A 206 -0.77 -9.42 4.95
N TYR A 207 -0.77 -10.58 5.60
CA TYR A 207 -1.38 -10.79 6.91
C TYR A 207 -0.31 -11.07 7.95
N ARG A 208 -0.24 -10.24 9.00
CA ARG A 208 0.73 -10.35 10.07
C ARG A 208 0.30 -11.36 11.11
N LEU A 209 1.03 -12.50 11.17
CA LEU A 209 0.83 -13.55 12.16
C LEU A 209 1.51 -13.23 13.51
N VAL A 210 2.75 -12.72 13.44
CA VAL A 210 3.55 -12.34 14.60
C VAL A 210 4.12 -10.95 14.43
N ASN A 211 4.03 -10.14 15.47
CA ASN A 211 4.62 -8.81 15.52
C ASN A 211 5.20 -8.53 16.90
N SER A 212 6.45 -8.84 17.08
CA SER A 212 7.21 -8.52 18.30
C SER A 212 8.38 -7.59 17.97
N GLU A 213 9.07 -7.09 18.98
CA GLU A 213 10.26 -6.26 18.80
C GLU A 213 11.36 -6.99 18.02
N ARG A 214 11.50 -8.30 18.24
CA ARG A 214 12.55 -9.11 17.64
C ARG A 214 12.13 -9.87 16.39
N LYS A 215 10.85 -10.25 16.28
CA LYS A 215 10.38 -11.14 15.21
C LYS A 215 9.11 -10.61 14.58
N ARG A 216 9.06 -10.67 13.25
CA ARG A 216 7.86 -10.44 12.46
C ARG A 216 7.66 -11.63 11.53
N THR A 217 6.43 -12.15 11.50
CA THR A 217 6.04 -13.22 10.57
C THR A 217 4.80 -12.76 9.81
N ASP A 218 4.89 -12.78 8.50
CA ASP A 218 3.84 -12.33 7.59
C ASP A 218 3.49 -13.44 6.59
N LEU A 219 2.19 -13.74 6.40
CA LEU A 219 1.68 -14.46 5.23
C LEU A 219 1.55 -13.47 4.08
N LEU A 220 1.93 -13.91 2.89
CA LEU A 220 1.93 -13.11 1.67
C LEU A 220 0.97 -13.73 0.65
N PHE A 221 0.23 -12.86 -0.04
CA PHE A 221 -0.58 -13.21 -1.20
C PHE A 221 -0.36 -12.16 -2.26
N GLY A 222 -0.29 -12.59 -3.50
CA GLY A 222 -0.23 -11.69 -4.63
C GLY A 222 -0.98 -12.24 -5.82
N ALA A 223 -1.56 -11.32 -6.58
CA ALA A 223 -2.15 -11.58 -7.89
C ALA A 223 -1.83 -10.39 -8.79
N SER A 224 -1.48 -10.66 -10.04
CA SER A 224 -1.29 -9.63 -11.05
C SER A 224 -1.84 -10.09 -12.38
N HIS A 225 -2.32 -9.15 -13.15
CA HIS A 225 -2.79 -9.35 -14.52
C HIS A 225 -2.34 -8.18 -15.36
N ARG A 226 -1.79 -8.47 -16.53
CA ARG A 226 -1.37 -7.52 -17.54
C ARG A 226 -1.94 -7.97 -18.87
N THR A 227 -2.56 -7.08 -19.58
CA THR A 227 -3.10 -7.33 -20.93
C THR A 227 -2.88 -6.11 -21.79
N TYR A 228 -3.16 -6.23 -23.07
CA TYR A 228 -2.86 -5.21 -24.04
C TYR A 228 -4.02 -4.97 -25.01
N VAL A 229 -4.07 -3.76 -25.54
CA VAL A 229 -4.90 -3.41 -26.68
C VAL A 229 -3.96 -2.96 -27.79
N LEU A 230 -3.92 -3.71 -28.87
CA LEU A 230 -3.06 -3.41 -30.02
C LEU A 230 -3.50 -2.13 -30.72
N SER A 231 -2.54 -1.33 -31.21
CA SER A 231 -2.81 -0.21 -32.11
C SER A 231 -3.23 -0.70 -33.49
N ASP A 232 -3.75 0.19 -34.33
CA ASP A 232 -4.08 -0.17 -35.72
C ASP A 232 -2.82 -0.52 -36.53
N GLU A 233 -1.69 0.18 -36.29
CA GLU A 233 -0.39 -0.15 -36.88
C GLU A 233 0.08 -1.56 -36.50
N ALA A 234 -0.07 -1.94 -35.22
CA ALA A 234 0.30 -3.29 -34.77
C ALA A 234 -0.56 -4.38 -35.41
N LYS A 235 -1.84 -4.12 -35.66
CA LYS A 235 -2.74 -5.06 -36.39
C LYS A 235 -2.40 -5.16 -37.85
N ASP A 236 -1.86 -4.11 -38.47
CA ASP A 236 -1.36 -4.17 -39.85
C ASP A 236 -0.08 -5.02 -39.96
N ILE A 237 0.78 -4.99 -38.93
CA ILE A 237 2.00 -5.79 -38.84
C ILE A 237 1.69 -7.26 -38.53
N ALA A 238 0.76 -7.52 -37.60
CA ALA A 238 0.37 -8.84 -37.13
C ALA A 238 -1.17 -8.97 -37.10
N PRO A 239 -1.82 -9.21 -38.26
CA PRO A 239 -3.28 -9.20 -38.38
C PRO A 239 -4.01 -10.25 -37.53
N ASP A 240 -3.35 -11.38 -37.29
CA ASP A 240 -3.92 -12.50 -36.54
C ASP A 240 -3.65 -12.41 -35.01
N ALA A 241 -2.81 -11.45 -34.56
CA ALA A 241 -2.46 -11.30 -33.16
C ALA A 241 -3.54 -10.51 -32.39
N GLU A 242 -3.85 -11.00 -31.21
CA GLU A 242 -4.71 -10.30 -30.25
C GLU A 242 -3.90 -9.83 -29.04
N GLY A 243 -4.28 -8.72 -28.42
CA GLY A 243 -3.60 -8.21 -27.24
C GLY A 243 -3.64 -9.19 -26.04
N SER A 244 -4.62 -10.08 -26.01
CA SER A 244 -4.76 -11.18 -25.05
C SER A 244 -3.66 -12.23 -25.18
N ASP A 245 -3.07 -12.43 -26.36
CA ASP A 245 -2.04 -13.44 -26.61
C ASP A 245 -0.74 -13.12 -25.86
N PHE A 246 -0.52 -11.82 -25.60
CA PHE A 246 0.61 -11.32 -24.80
C PHE A 246 0.25 -11.12 -23.32
N ALA A 247 -0.98 -11.44 -22.92
CA ALA A 247 -1.42 -11.24 -21.55
C ALA A 247 -0.67 -12.14 -20.56
N THR A 248 -0.29 -11.57 -19.43
CA THR A 248 0.38 -12.32 -18.35
C THR A 248 -0.44 -12.23 -17.06
N SER A 249 -0.73 -13.37 -16.47
CA SER A 249 -1.36 -13.47 -15.15
C SER A 249 -0.45 -14.23 -14.19
N SER A 250 -0.41 -13.82 -12.93
CA SER A 250 0.39 -14.50 -11.92
C SER A 250 -0.30 -14.45 -10.58
N VAL A 251 -0.22 -15.54 -9.82
CA VAL A 251 -0.66 -15.60 -8.41
C VAL A 251 0.42 -16.26 -7.56
N PHE A 252 0.51 -15.84 -6.31
CA PHE A 252 1.38 -16.52 -5.35
C PHE A 252 0.84 -16.46 -3.92
N ILE A 253 1.29 -17.42 -3.13
CA ILE A 253 1.20 -17.44 -1.67
C ILE A 253 2.61 -17.59 -1.09
N GLY A 254 2.86 -17.01 0.08
CA GLY A 254 4.17 -17.12 0.71
C GLY A 254 4.16 -16.83 2.21
N LEU A 255 5.28 -17.12 2.82
CA LEU A 255 5.60 -16.83 4.21
C LEU A 255 6.89 -16.02 4.24
N GLN A 256 6.92 -14.96 5.06
CA GLN A 256 8.10 -14.14 5.30
C GLN A 256 8.34 -14.00 6.79
N GLU A 257 9.59 -14.10 7.20
CA GLU A 257 10.03 -13.79 8.56
C GLU A 257 11.17 -12.78 8.55
N ASP A 258 11.11 -11.82 9.46
CA ASP A 258 12.16 -10.82 9.69
C ASP A 258 12.55 -10.82 11.17
N TYR A 259 13.84 -10.90 11.45
CA TYR A 259 14.44 -10.86 12.78
C TYR A 259 15.26 -9.59 12.97
N ALA A 260 15.01 -8.86 14.04
CA ALA A 260 15.88 -7.78 14.48
C ALA A 260 17.13 -8.37 15.14
N LEU A 261 18.31 -8.01 14.64
CA LEU A 261 19.58 -8.44 15.22
C LEU A 261 19.96 -7.56 16.42
N PRO A 262 20.85 -8.06 17.33
CA PRO A 262 21.33 -7.28 18.46
C PRO A 262 21.86 -5.90 18.03
N GLY A 263 21.55 -4.87 18.83
CA GLY A 263 21.89 -3.48 18.53
C GLY A 263 20.85 -2.73 17.70
N GLY A 264 19.76 -3.38 17.22
CA GLY A 264 18.58 -2.76 16.63
C GLY A 264 18.77 -2.12 15.25
N ARG A 265 20.00 -2.08 14.73
CA ARG A 265 20.33 -1.44 13.45
C ARG A 265 20.23 -2.38 12.25
N SER A 266 20.12 -3.67 12.47
CA SER A 266 20.11 -4.67 11.40
C SER A 266 18.92 -5.59 11.53
N ARG A 267 18.43 -6.07 10.38
CA ARG A 267 17.40 -7.11 10.27
C ARG A 267 17.87 -8.17 9.30
N LEU A 268 17.63 -9.42 9.65
CA LEU A 268 17.80 -10.58 8.79
C LEU A 268 16.42 -11.19 8.56
N GLY A 269 16.10 -11.49 7.32
CA GLY A 269 14.83 -12.12 6.97
C GLY A 269 15.00 -13.27 6.00
N TRP A 270 13.96 -14.09 5.88
CA TRP A 270 13.79 -15.09 4.83
C TRP A 270 12.36 -15.09 4.34
N ASP A 271 12.16 -15.52 3.09
CA ASP A 271 10.84 -15.73 2.53
C ASP A 271 10.81 -17.03 1.71
N ALA A 272 9.63 -17.64 1.69
CA ALA A 272 9.29 -18.76 0.84
C ALA A 272 7.99 -18.45 0.10
N ARG A 273 7.94 -18.71 -1.20
CA ARG A 273 6.77 -18.48 -2.05
C ARG A 273 6.53 -19.64 -2.99
N LEU A 274 5.26 -19.90 -3.23
CA LEU A 274 4.75 -20.80 -4.27
C LEU A 274 3.86 -19.97 -5.17
N GLY A 275 4.01 -20.11 -6.46
CA GLY A 275 3.20 -19.36 -7.41
C GLY A 275 3.00 -20.08 -8.73
N HIS A 276 2.10 -19.51 -9.52
CA HIS A 276 1.79 -19.98 -10.86
C HIS A 276 1.62 -18.76 -11.79
N THR A 277 2.02 -18.94 -13.04
CA THR A 277 1.96 -17.91 -14.08
C THR A 277 1.32 -18.47 -15.34
N TRP A 278 0.46 -17.67 -15.95
CA TRP A 278 -0.16 -17.91 -17.26
C TRP A 278 0.34 -16.88 -18.25
N TYR A 279 0.43 -17.25 -19.52
CA TYR A 279 0.72 -16.39 -20.65
C TYR A 279 -0.24 -16.69 -21.80
N GLY A 280 -0.82 -15.66 -22.42
CA GLY A 280 -1.84 -15.82 -23.45
C GLY A 280 -3.09 -16.59 -22.98
N GLY A 281 -3.34 -16.63 -21.65
CA GLY A 281 -4.44 -17.42 -21.07
C GLY A 281 -4.07 -18.88 -20.74
N GLU A 282 -2.96 -19.39 -21.29
CA GLU A 282 -2.49 -20.76 -21.06
C GLU A 282 -1.50 -20.85 -19.88
N PRO A 283 -1.48 -21.98 -19.13
CA PRO A 283 -0.49 -22.21 -18.09
C PRO A 283 0.93 -22.12 -18.65
N LEU A 284 1.79 -21.31 -18.03
CA LEU A 284 3.18 -21.12 -18.46
C LEU A 284 4.16 -21.85 -17.54
N LEU A 285 4.05 -21.65 -16.23
CA LEU A 285 4.93 -22.25 -15.24
C LEU A 285 4.36 -22.20 -13.83
N SER A 286 4.79 -23.16 -13.00
CA SER A 286 4.68 -23.13 -11.54
C SER A 286 6.06 -22.89 -10.95
N TYR A 287 6.15 -22.18 -9.82
CA TYR A 287 7.45 -21.92 -9.21
C TYR A 287 7.45 -22.03 -7.67
N THR A 288 8.62 -22.36 -7.16
CA THR A 288 8.96 -22.30 -5.73
C THR A 288 10.15 -21.39 -5.57
N ARG A 289 10.02 -20.35 -4.73
CA ARG A 289 11.09 -19.40 -4.43
C ARG A 289 11.43 -19.40 -2.95
N LEU A 290 12.73 -19.46 -2.64
CA LEU A 290 13.29 -19.27 -1.32
C LEU A 290 14.23 -18.08 -1.35
N GLY A 291 14.09 -17.16 -0.41
CA GLY A 291 14.89 -15.95 -0.36
C GLY A 291 15.40 -15.65 1.04
N THR A 292 16.52 -14.95 1.11
CA THR A 292 17.04 -14.32 2.34
C THR A 292 17.32 -12.86 2.08
N ASN A 293 17.13 -12.02 3.09
CA ASN A 293 17.40 -10.61 3.00
C ASN A 293 18.07 -10.09 4.29
N TYR A 294 19.01 -9.17 4.12
CA TYR A 294 19.67 -8.46 5.20
C TYR A 294 19.52 -6.97 4.97
N ARG A 295 19.14 -6.22 6.00
CA ARG A 295 19.04 -4.76 5.97
C ARG A 295 19.76 -4.18 7.16
N ARG A 296 20.54 -3.10 6.94
CA ARG A 296 21.29 -2.40 7.98
C ARG A 296 21.18 -0.89 7.82
N ALA A 297 20.74 -0.22 8.87
CA ALA A 297 20.84 1.23 8.94
C ALA A 297 22.32 1.65 9.11
N THR A 298 22.82 2.51 8.19
CA THR A 298 24.21 3.02 8.14
C THR A 298 24.22 4.48 8.58
N GLY A 299 23.80 4.74 9.81
CA GLY A 299 23.58 6.10 10.32
C GLY A 299 22.11 6.48 10.32
N PRO A 300 21.78 7.78 10.53
CA PRO A 300 20.40 8.27 10.60
C PRO A 300 19.67 8.24 9.25
N ASN A 301 20.40 8.38 8.14
CA ASN A 301 19.82 8.65 6.84
C ASN A 301 20.13 7.58 5.78
N GLY A 302 20.92 6.55 6.12
CA GLY A 302 21.37 5.53 5.17
C GLY A 302 20.82 4.14 5.48
N MET A 303 20.61 3.33 4.44
CA MET A 303 20.15 1.94 4.51
C MET A 303 20.90 1.10 3.49
N LEU A 304 21.62 0.09 3.96
CA LEU A 304 22.20 -0.98 3.15
C LEU A 304 21.22 -2.14 3.11
N SER A 305 20.99 -2.73 1.94
CA SER A 305 20.18 -3.92 1.73
C SER A 305 20.94 -4.94 0.89
N PHE A 306 20.83 -6.20 1.26
CA PHE A 306 21.36 -7.33 0.51
C PHE A 306 20.32 -8.44 0.50
N SER A 307 20.12 -9.11 -0.64
CA SER A 307 19.26 -10.29 -0.73
C SER A 307 19.80 -11.29 -1.72
N VAL A 308 19.52 -12.56 -1.43
CA VAL A 308 19.78 -13.69 -2.33
C VAL A 308 18.52 -14.53 -2.37
N SER A 309 18.17 -15.06 -3.54
CA SER A 309 17.07 -16.00 -3.68
C SER A 309 17.37 -17.06 -4.72
N ARG A 310 16.74 -18.23 -4.51
CA ARG A 310 16.68 -19.31 -5.49
C ARG A 310 15.21 -19.55 -5.84
N GLU A 311 14.94 -19.64 -7.14
CA GLU A 311 13.62 -19.99 -7.66
C GLU A 311 13.75 -21.21 -8.58
N GLY A 312 13.01 -22.27 -8.26
CA GLY A 312 12.83 -23.40 -9.15
C GLY A 312 11.52 -23.20 -9.91
N GLN A 313 11.59 -23.18 -11.22
CA GLN A 313 10.45 -23.10 -12.12
C GLN A 313 10.22 -24.47 -12.77
N SER A 314 8.99 -24.96 -12.73
CA SER A 314 8.52 -26.09 -13.52
C SER A 314 7.71 -25.54 -14.68
N GLY A 315 8.19 -25.75 -15.88
CA GLY A 315 7.53 -25.32 -17.11
C GLY A 315 6.26 -26.11 -17.37
N GLU A 316 5.32 -25.50 -18.06
CA GLU A 316 4.07 -26.13 -18.51
C GLU A 316 4.05 -26.18 -20.04
N GLY A 317 3.37 -27.19 -20.60
CA GLY A 317 3.29 -27.38 -22.04
C GLY A 317 4.66 -27.68 -22.68
N THR A 318 5.15 -26.75 -23.50
CA THR A 318 6.45 -26.90 -24.23
C THR A 318 7.58 -26.11 -23.56
N ARG A 319 7.32 -25.44 -22.42
CA ARG A 319 8.33 -24.67 -21.69
C ARG A 319 9.18 -25.62 -20.83
N ASP A 320 10.49 -25.52 -20.97
CA ASP A 320 11.44 -26.25 -20.12
C ASP A 320 11.49 -25.71 -18.70
N ASP A 321 11.98 -26.53 -17.78
CA ASP A 321 12.26 -26.15 -16.40
C ASP A 321 13.45 -25.18 -16.33
N ALA A 322 13.48 -24.35 -15.29
CA ALA A 322 14.61 -23.48 -15.02
C ALA A 322 14.89 -23.32 -13.52
N THR A 323 16.14 -23.14 -13.16
CA THR A 323 16.55 -22.72 -11.82
C THR A 323 17.18 -21.34 -11.90
N ILE A 324 16.61 -20.38 -11.14
CA ILE A 324 17.07 -18.99 -11.17
C ILE A 324 17.67 -18.63 -9.83
N TRP A 325 18.93 -18.21 -9.83
CA TRP A 325 19.59 -17.57 -8.71
C TRP A 325 19.58 -16.05 -8.89
N SER A 326 19.27 -15.33 -7.84
CA SER A 326 19.29 -13.85 -7.87
C SER A 326 19.98 -13.33 -6.64
N ALA A 327 20.88 -12.36 -6.84
CA ALA A 327 21.49 -11.58 -5.77
C ALA A 327 21.26 -10.09 -6.02
N HIS A 328 20.99 -9.34 -4.96
CA HIS A 328 20.75 -7.90 -5.04
C HIS A 328 21.46 -7.20 -3.89
N LEU A 329 22.21 -6.12 -4.19
CA LEU A 329 22.83 -5.23 -3.22
C LEU A 329 22.35 -3.80 -3.50
N GLY A 330 21.82 -3.12 -2.48
CA GLY A 330 21.32 -1.75 -2.60
C GLY A 330 21.78 -0.88 -1.46
N TYR A 331 22.06 0.38 -1.77
CA TYR A 331 22.31 1.42 -0.79
C TYR A 331 21.44 2.64 -1.08
N GLY A 332 20.62 3.02 -0.11
CA GLY A 332 19.77 4.20 -0.18
C GLY A 332 20.12 5.19 0.92
N MET A 333 20.08 6.48 0.62
CA MET A 333 20.34 7.55 1.60
C MET A 333 19.51 8.79 1.32
N SER A 334 19.17 9.52 2.39
CA SER A 334 18.66 10.89 2.31
C SER A 334 19.80 11.87 2.48
N LEU A 335 19.92 12.81 1.54
CA LEU A 335 20.92 13.88 1.57
C LEU A 335 20.54 14.99 2.55
N ALA A 336 21.44 15.86 2.90
CA ALA A 336 21.18 17.02 3.75
C ALA A 336 20.12 17.98 3.13
N SER A 337 19.99 17.99 1.81
CA SER A 337 18.94 18.73 1.08
C SER A 337 17.53 18.10 1.23
N GLY A 338 17.44 16.90 1.82
CA GLY A 338 16.22 16.09 1.84
C GLY A 338 16.02 15.23 0.59
N ASN A 339 16.79 15.43 -0.47
CA ASN A 339 16.74 14.59 -1.67
C ASN A 339 17.15 13.15 -1.32
N THR A 340 16.67 12.18 -2.08
CA THR A 340 17.00 10.77 -1.88
C THR A 340 17.85 10.24 -3.02
N VAL A 341 18.84 9.43 -2.70
CA VAL A 341 19.67 8.70 -3.66
C VAL A 341 19.57 7.22 -3.32
N THR A 342 19.37 6.39 -4.32
CA THR A 342 19.45 4.94 -4.20
C THR A 342 20.30 4.41 -5.34
N VAL A 343 21.31 3.61 -5.01
CA VAL A 343 22.12 2.87 -5.99
C VAL A 343 22.00 1.40 -5.67
N SER A 344 21.84 0.58 -6.69
CA SER A 344 21.76 -0.86 -6.52
C SER A 344 22.42 -1.60 -7.67
N THR A 345 22.88 -2.82 -7.38
CA THR A 345 23.33 -3.79 -8.38
C THR A 345 22.61 -5.10 -8.17
N SER A 346 22.38 -5.82 -9.27
CA SER A 346 21.78 -7.15 -9.26
C SER A 346 22.57 -8.10 -10.15
N PHE A 347 22.51 -9.37 -9.77
CA PHE A 347 23.06 -10.49 -10.52
C PHE A 347 21.96 -11.57 -10.58
N ILE A 348 21.72 -12.10 -11.77
CA ILE A 348 20.79 -13.19 -12.01
C ILE A 348 21.54 -14.25 -12.83
N GLN A 349 21.40 -15.49 -12.43
CA GLN A 349 21.82 -16.66 -13.19
C GLN A 349 20.62 -17.58 -13.33
N SER A 350 20.27 -17.89 -14.56
CA SER A 350 19.22 -18.84 -14.92
C SER A 350 19.87 -20.04 -15.59
N GLU A 351 19.58 -21.24 -15.11
CA GLU A 351 20.10 -22.51 -15.58
C GLU A 351 18.93 -23.32 -16.13
N SER A 352 19.00 -23.76 -17.39
CA SER A 352 17.99 -24.55 -18.07
C SER A 352 18.61 -25.34 -19.19
N ASP A 353 17.94 -26.42 -19.64
CA ASP A 353 18.30 -27.15 -20.86
C ASP A 353 17.93 -26.36 -22.14
N ALA A 354 16.97 -25.44 -22.03
CA ALA A 354 16.57 -24.55 -23.11
C ALA A 354 17.47 -23.30 -23.19
N ASP A 355 18.12 -23.08 -24.32
CA ASP A 355 19.09 -22.00 -24.54
C ASP A 355 18.51 -20.61 -24.25
N TYR A 356 17.23 -20.37 -24.55
CA TYR A 356 16.57 -19.08 -24.30
C TYR A 356 16.27 -18.81 -22.82
N LEU A 357 16.33 -19.84 -21.96
CA LEU A 357 16.17 -19.75 -20.50
C LEU A 357 17.51 -19.81 -19.75
N ASP A 358 18.60 -20.17 -20.44
CA ASP A 358 19.94 -20.29 -19.85
C ASP A 358 20.73 -18.99 -20.08
N TYR A 359 20.89 -18.18 -19.02
CA TYR A 359 21.54 -16.89 -19.14
C TYR A 359 22.11 -16.38 -17.82
N THR A 360 23.06 -15.45 -17.96
CA THR A 360 23.55 -14.60 -16.88
C THR A 360 23.17 -13.15 -17.14
N GLN A 361 22.63 -12.45 -16.12
CA GLN A 361 22.31 -11.03 -16.23
C GLN A 361 22.91 -10.25 -15.07
N ARG A 362 23.46 -9.08 -15.38
CA ARG A 362 24.00 -8.12 -14.42
C ARG A 362 23.33 -6.77 -14.65
N ALA A 363 23.04 -6.04 -13.58
CA ALA A 363 22.51 -4.68 -13.72
C ALA A 363 23.03 -3.76 -12.62
N ILE A 364 23.14 -2.48 -12.96
CA ILE A 364 23.36 -1.39 -12.02
C ILE A 364 22.27 -0.35 -12.25
N SER A 365 21.69 0.15 -11.16
CA SER A 365 20.62 1.15 -11.21
C SER A 365 20.90 2.26 -10.23
N ALA A 366 20.51 3.48 -10.60
CA ALA A 366 20.53 4.66 -9.74
C ALA A 366 19.16 5.34 -9.78
N ARG A 367 18.68 5.82 -8.62
CA ARG A 367 17.47 6.65 -8.51
C ARG A 367 17.78 7.90 -7.72
N TYR A 368 17.20 9.02 -8.14
CA TYR A 368 17.34 10.31 -7.50
C TYR A 368 15.96 10.96 -7.33
N GLY A 369 15.51 11.11 -6.09
CA GLY A 369 14.23 11.74 -5.76
C GLY A 369 14.45 13.16 -5.22
N LEU A 370 13.72 14.13 -5.76
CA LEU A 370 13.72 15.49 -5.27
C LEU A 370 12.86 15.61 -4.01
N ALA A 371 13.38 16.26 -2.97
CA ALA A 371 12.59 16.54 -1.76
C ALA A 371 11.57 17.65 -1.98
N LYS A 372 11.95 18.65 -2.79
CA LYS A 372 11.09 19.79 -3.10
C LYS A 372 10.39 19.56 -4.44
N PRO A 373 9.07 19.72 -4.51
CA PRO A 373 8.34 19.65 -5.76
C PRO A 373 8.83 20.72 -6.76
N ILE A 374 8.71 20.44 -8.04
CA ILE A 374 8.85 21.42 -9.12
C ILE A 374 7.44 21.67 -9.66
N GLY A 375 6.90 22.87 -9.41
CA GLY A 375 5.50 23.16 -9.63
C GLY A 375 4.62 22.20 -8.79
N PRO A 376 3.58 21.57 -9.36
CA PRO A 376 2.71 20.63 -8.66
C PRO A 376 3.30 19.22 -8.53
N ALA A 377 4.48 18.94 -9.13
CA ALA A 377 5.02 17.60 -9.28
C ALA A 377 6.22 17.33 -8.38
N GLN A 378 6.18 16.23 -7.65
CA GLN A 378 7.34 15.66 -6.97
C GLN A 378 8.02 14.67 -7.91
N LEU A 379 9.27 14.96 -8.28
CA LEU A 379 9.99 14.22 -9.32
C LEU A 379 10.95 13.18 -8.74
N GLU A 380 11.03 12.04 -9.41
CA GLU A 380 12.02 11.00 -9.23
C GLU A 380 12.60 10.60 -10.61
N PHE A 381 13.91 10.51 -10.70
CA PHE A 381 14.66 10.10 -11.88
C PHE A 381 15.30 8.73 -11.62
N GLY A 382 15.24 7.86 -12.61
CA GLY A 382 15.86 6.54 -12.58
C GLY A 382 16.71 6.30 -13.83
N LEU A 383 17.83 5.63 -13.65
CA LEU A 383 18.68 5.13 -14.72
C LEU A 383 19.11 3.71 -14.37
N SER A 384 19.04 2.80 -15.35
CA SER A 384 19.47 1.43 -15.21
C SER A 384 20.25 0.99 -16.44
N LEU A 385 21.35 0.31 -16.19
CA LEU A 385 22.17 -0.36 -17.21
C LEU A 385 22.14 -1.85 -16.89
N SER A 386 21.91 -2.68 -17.88
CA SER A 386 21.97 -4.14 -17.74
C SER A 386 22.66 -4.79 -18.92
N GLU A 387 23.29 -5.92 -18.62
CA GLU A 387 23.89 -6.83 -19.60
C GLU A 387 23.34 -8.22 -19.33
N LYS A 388 22.87 -8.89 -20.39
CA LYS A 388 22.33 -10.26 -20.36
C LYS A 388 23.03 -11.10 -21.42
N ILE A 389 23.59 -12.20 -20.99
CA ILE A 389 24.41 -13.08 -21.83
C ILE A 389 23.78 -14.47 -21.80
N HIS A 390 23.52 -15.01 -22.98
CA HIS A 390 23.17 -16.41 -23.21
C HIS A 390 24.36 -17.08 -23.91
N ASP A 391 24.97 -18.05 -23.24
CA ASP A 391 26.15 -18.74 -23.78
C ASP A 391 25.81 -19.54 -25.04
N ARG A 392 24.53 -19.94 -25.18
CA ARG A 392 23.99 -20.66 -26.34
C ARG A 392 22.81 -19.88 -26.93
N ALA A 393 22.68 -19.91 -28.22
CA ALA A 393 21.49 -19.37 -28.90
C ALA A 393 21.24 -20.17 -30.20
N ASN A 394 19.99 -20.59 -30.41
CA ASN A 394 19.60 -21.41 -31.56
C ASN A 394 19.75 -20.69 -32.91
N LEU A 395 19.87 -19.34 -32.90
CA LEU A 395 19.91 -18.53 -34.12
C LEU A 395 21.31 -18.03 -34.49
N THR A 396 22.32 -18.41 -33.71
CA THR A 396 23.73 -18.03 -33.93
C THR A 396 24.66 -19.05 -33.32
N THR A 397 25.94 -19.11 -33.77
CA THR A 397 26.97 -19.97 -33.22
C THR A 397 27.68 -19.38 -31.99
N ASP A 398 27.53 -18.06 -31.77
CA ASP A 398 28.38 -17.29 -30.84
C ASP A 398 27.64 -16.88 -29.56
N GLY A 399 26.43 -17.43 -29.32
CA GLY A 399 25.61 -17.01 -28.18
C GLY A 399 24.87 -15.70 -28.44
N ARG A 400 24.19 -15.16 -27.40
CA ARG A 400 23.43 -13.92 -27.48
C ARG A 400 23.79 -12.97 -26.36
N ASP A 401 24.25 -11.77 -26.71
CA ASP A 401 24.59 -10.70 -25.80
C ASP A 401 23.59 -9.54 -25.97
N GLU A 402 23.00 -9.10 -24.89
CA GLU A 402 22.09 -7.96 -24.85
C GLU A 402 22.59 -6.92 -23.84
N ARG A 403 22.56 -5.64 -24.24
CA ARG A 403 22.85 -4.51 -23.35
C ARG A 403 21.72 -3.52 -23.37
N SER A 404 21.07 -3.33 -22.22
CA SER A 404 19.92 -2.44 -22.11
C SER A 404 20.24 -1.19 -21.30
N LEU A 405 19.77 -0.04 -21.79
CA LEU A 405 19.75 1.22 -21.07
C LEU A 405 18.30 1.61 -20.87
N GLN A 406 17.89 1.81 -19.61
CA GLN A 406 16.56 2.29 -19.26
C GLN A 406 16.67 3.60 -18.49
N ALA A 407 15.86 4.58 -18.88
CA ALA A 407 15.69 5.86 -18.19
C ALA A 407 14.22 6.05 -17.81
N THR A 408 13.98 6.52 -16.59
CA THR A 408 12.62 6.78 -16.09
C THR A 408 12.54 8.16 -15.44
N VAL A 409 11.41 8.85 -15.64
CA VAL A 409 11.07 10.07 -14.91
C VAL A 409 9.66 9.90 -14.35
N THR A 410 9.53 9.87 -13.03
CA THR A 410 8.23 9.76 -12.37
C THR A 410 7.86 11.09 -11.72
N ALA A 411 6.71 11.62 -12.08
CA ALA A 411 6.06 12.79 -11.49
C ALA A 411 4.89 12.32 -10.63
N ALA A 412 4.93 12.59 -9.33
CA ALA A 412 3.79 12.42 -8.44
C ALA A 412 3.15 13.78 -8.19
N LEU A 413 1.81 13.84 -8.15
CA LEU A 413 1.02 15.06 -8.04
C LEU A 413 0.32 15.12 -6.67
N PRO A 414 1.02 15.53 -5.57
CA PRO A 414 0.47 15.49 -4.22
C PRO A 414 -0.75 16.39 -4.03
N GLU A 415 -0.86 17.49 -4.77
CA GLU A 415 -2.00 18.42 -4.72
C GLU A 415 -3.29 17.83 -5.30
N MET A 416 -3.17 16.78 -6.13
CA MET A 416 -4.29 16.03 -6.69
C MET A 416 -4.65 14.81 -5.82
N ASP A 417 -4.36 14.86 -4.52
CA ASP A 417 -4.70 13.80 -3.57
C ASP A 417 -6.22 13.59 -3.52
N PHE A 418 -6.63 12.34 -3.75
CA PHE A 418 -8.02 11.93 -3.63
C PHE A 418 -8.10 10.73 -2.67
N TYR A 419 -8.67 10.92 -1.50
CA TYR A 419 -8.73 9.93 -0.42
C TYR A 419 -7.36 9.32 -0.04
N GLY A 420 -6.29 10.13 -0.09
CA GLY A 420 -4.93 9.68 0.16
C GLY A 420 -4.34 8.83 -0.97
N PHE A 421 -4.84 8.97 -2.19
CA PHE A 421 -4.25 8.44 -3.41
C PHE A 421 -3.76 9.57 -4.28
N ILE A 422 -2.48 9.54 -4.61
CA ILE A 422 -1.79 10.54 -5.42
C ILE A 422 -1.60 9.99 -6.83
N PRO A 423 -2.07 10.68 -7.87
CA PRO A 423 -1.77 10.33 -9.25
C PRO A 423 -0.26 10.39 -9.53
N THR A 424 0.21 9.49 -10.38
CA THR A 424 1.60 9.46 -10.86
C THR A 424 1.62 9.35 -12.38
N VAL A 425 2.56 10.03 -12.99
CA VAL A 425 2.91 9.89 -14.40
C VAL A 425 4.36 9.47 -14.48
N THR A 426 4.64 8.36 -15.15
CA THR A 426 6.01 7.89 -15.38
C THR A 426 6.28 7.84 -16.87
N LEU A 427 7.32 8.54 -17.30
CA LEU A 427 7.92 8.36 -18.61
C LEU A 427 8.98 7.27 -18.52
N ASN A 428 8.96 6.33 -19.43
CA ASN A 428 9.93 5.26 -19.55
C ASN A 428 10.51 5.25 -20.97
N ALA A 429 11.82 5.18 -21.06
CA ALA A 429 12.55 4.96 -22.31
C ALA A 429 13.55 3.84 -22.09
N GLU A 430 13.51 2.83 -22.93
CA GLU A 430 14.39 1.67 -22.85
C GLU A 430 14.89 1.32 -24.25
N ARG A 431 16.17 1.00 -24.35
CA ARG A 431 16.80 0.54 -25.58
C ARG A 431 17.74 -0.61 -25.26
N THR A 432 17.56 -1.69 -25.98
CA THR A 432 18.43 -2.88 -25.93
C THR A 432 19.18 -3.00 -27.25
N HIS A 433 20.51 -3.08 -27.16
CA HIS A 433 21.39 -3.49 -28.23
C HIS A 433 21.74 -4.96 -28.05
N ALA A 434 21.67 -5.71 -29.10
CA ALA A 434 22.03 -7.11 -29.14
C ALA A 434 22.98 -7.41 -30.30
N ASN A 435 23.73 -8.51 -30.18
CA ASN A 435 24.57 -9.02 -31.29
C ASN A 435 23.75 -9.75 -32.38
N ILE A 436 22.46 -9.91 -32.16
CA ILE A 436 21.47 -10.45 -33.13
C ILE A 436 20.35 -9.42 -33.24
N ASP A 437 20.11 -8.88 -34.44
CA ASP A 437 19.15 -7.81 -34.69
C ASP A 437 17.72 -8.14 -34.25
N LEU A 438 17.34 -9.43 -34.29
CA LEU A 438 16.05 -9.92 -33.81
C LEU A 438 15.79 -9.53 -32.35
N TYR A 439 16.83 -9.40 -31.50
CA TYR A 439 16.71 -9.08 -30.08
C TYR A 439 17.02 -7.60 -29.77
N GLU A 440 17.26 -6.78 -30.79
CA GLU A 440 17.35 -5.34 -30.60
C GLU A 440 15.96 -4.76 -30.38
N THR A 441 15.72 -4.17 -29.20
CA THR A 441 14.42 -3.61 -28.84
C THR A 441 14.53 -2.13 -28.48
N GLU A 442 13.47 -1.42 -28.74
CA GLU A 442 13.28 -0.04 -28.29
C GLU A 442 11.86 0.11 -27.77
N ASN A 443 11.71 0.71 -26.59
CA ASN A 443 10.41 0.94 -25.98
C ASN A 443 10.36 2.35 -25.37
N PHE A 444 9.37 3.11 -25.77
CA PHE A 444 8.99 4.37 -25.15
C PHE A 444 7.55 4.28 -24.67
N GLY A 445 7.32 4.63 -23.41
CA GLY A 445 5.99 4.54 -22.82
C GLY A 445 5.72 5.66 -21.82
N ILE A 446 4.44 5.95 -21.63
CA ILE A 446 3.92 6.85 -20.60
C ILE A 446 2.99 6.04 -19.72
N GLN A 447 3.33 5.87 -18.45
CA GLN A 447 2.51 5.13 -17.52
C GLN A 447 1.74 6.07 -16.58
N LEU A 448 0.42 5.96 -16.59
CA LEU A 448 -0.45 6.60 -15.60
C LEU A 448 -0.75 5.62 -14.48
N GLY A 449 -0.56 6.06 -13.25
CA GLY A 449 -0.76 5.21 -12.07
C GLY A 449 -1.22 6.01 -10.86
N ILE A 450 -1.40 5.29 -9.75
CA ILE A 450 -1.74 5.89 -8.46
C ILE A 450 -0.84 5.30 -7.36
N ARG A 451 -0.47 6.13 -6.37
CA ARG A 451 0.23 5.67 -5.17
C ARG A 451 -0.47 6.16 -3.91
N SER A 452 -0.31 5.45 -2.79
CA SER A 452 -0.83 5.90 -1.50
C SER A 452 0.02 7.06 -0.95
N ALA A 453 -0.63 8.10 -0.41
CA ALA A 453 0.00 9.25 0.23
C ALA A 453 0.49 8.93 1.67
N PHE A 454 -0.14 7.93 2.34
CA PHE A 454 0.11 7.54 3.74
C PHE A 454 -0.26 6.08 4.04
#